data_a9ce4a1fc3af3e425a1681fac36f9791
#
_entry.id   a9ce4a1fc3af3e425a1681fac36f9791
#
_cell.length_a   1.000
_cell.length_b   1.000
_cell.length_c   1.000
_cell.angle_alpha   90.00
_cell.angle_beta   90.00
_cell.angle_gamma   90.00
#
_symmetry.space_group_name_H-M   'P 1'
#
loop_
_entity.id
_entity.type
_entity.pdbx_description
1 polymer ?
#
loop_
_entity_poly.entity_id
_entity_poly.type
_entity_poly.pdbx_seq_one_letter_code
_entity_poly.pdbx_strand_id
1 'polypeptide(L)'
;MSIVTKHHWTQSPPVPYVAPLVIFMLLSATVGLFQIDNSALPWYQRAPEHWVYPLQCLIVGAVLLFFRKHYTLKPWRGLGLASVLAVVGIAVWILPATLYDDAQPAWREWLGMAARDKGFDPNVFPPHSSAWWTTVSLRFVRMGVIVPFVEELFWRGFLMRYVQAGGHHFRTVPFGQHSWKAFWIVTLAVTLLHQPADYLGAFVWGSLVYWLAVRTRSLGACVFIHAVGNGLLGLYVMYTQKWGFW
;
A
#
# COMPACT_ATOMS: atom_id res chain seq x y z
N MET A 1 21.23 -0.73 43.72
CA MET A 1 21.92 -0.56 42.40
C MET A 1 20.97 -1.11 41.35
N SER A 2 20.15 -0.25 40.73
CA SER A 2 19.12 -0.61 39.78
C SER A 2 19.79 -0.90 38.45
N ILE A 3 19.72 -2.14 37.97
CA ILE A 3 20.17 -2.53 36.64
C ILE A 3 19.17 -1.91 35.65
N VAL A 4 19.55 -0.78 35.04
CA VAL A 4 18.83 -0.23 33.88
C VAL A 4 19.06 -1.18 32.72
N THR A 5 18.14 -2.13 32.53
CA THR A 5 18.11 -2.96 31.32
C THR A 5 17.93 -2.02 30.14
N LYS A 6 18.97 -1.86 29.32
CA LYS A 6 18.87 -1.18 28.02
C LYS A 6 17.79 -1.87 27.18
N HIS A 7 16.59 -1.34 27.19
CA HIS A 7 15.51 -1.81 26.34
C HIS A 7 15.95 -1.54 24.90
N HIS A 8 16.37 -2.59 24.19
CA HIS A 8 16.68 -2.45 22.77
C HIS A 8 15.38 -2.03 22.04
N TRP A 9 15.36 -0.84 21.47
CA TRP A 9 14.22 -0.30 20.71
C TRP A 9 13.71 -1.27 19.64
N THR A 10 14.58 -2.10 19.05
CA THR A 10 14.22 -3.15 18.08
C THR A 10 13.35 -4.26 18.67
N GLN A 11 13.28 -4.37 20.00
CA GLN A 11 12.44 -5.33 20.71
C GLN A 11 11.12 -4.70 21.14
N SER A 12 10.93 -3.40 20.93
CA SER A 12 9.66 -2.74 21.20
C SER A 12 8.55 -3.34 20.32
N PRO A 13 7.44 -3.80 20.90
CA PRO A 13 6.41 -4.53 20.18
C PRO A 13 5.83 -3.85 18.93
N PRO A 14 5.65 -2.52 18.86
CA PRO A 14 5.18 -1.82 17.67
C PRO A 14 6.20 -1.72 16.54
N VAL A 15 7.51 -1.62 16.86
CA VAL A 15 8.56 -1.31 15.88
C VAL A 15 8.55 -2.22 14.65
N PRO A 16 8.46 -3.56 14.78
CA PRO A 16 8.41 -4.44 13.60
C PRO A 16 7.25 -4.16 12.63
N TYR A 17 6.16 -3.62 13.13
CA TYR A 17 4.95 -3.34 12.35
C TYR A 17 4.90 -1.91 11.80
N VAL A 18 5.55 -0.98 12.48
CA VAL A 18 5.51 0.46 12.15
C VAL A 18 6.70 0.87 11.28
N ALA A 19 7.90 0.41 11.63
CA ALA A 19 9.14 0.83 10.96
C ALA A 19 9.14 0.57 9.43
N PRO A 20 8.67 -0.58 8.91
CA PRO A 20 8.63 -0.79 7.47
C PRO A 20 7.80 0.26 6.73
N LEU A 21 6.61 0.63 7.26
CA LEU A 21 5.75 1.66 6.65
C LEU A 21 6.39 3.05 6.73
N VAL A 22 6.94 3.43 7.89
CA VAL A 22 7.58 4.73 8.06
C VAL A 22 8.76 4.89 7.10
N ILE A 23 9.64 3.87 7.01
CA ILE A 23 10.78 3.88 6.08
C ILE A 23 10.28 3.93 4.64
N PHE A 24 9.25 3.15 4.29
CA PHE A 24 8.64 3.17 2.96
C PHE A 24 8.13 4.57 2.60
N MET A 25 7.38 5.23 3.49
CA MET A 25 6.84 6.57 3.24
C MET A 25 7.93 7.64 3.14
N LEU A 26 8.94 7.59 4.02
CA LEU A 26 10.07 8.52 3.98
C LEU A 26 10.83 8.42 2.66
N LEU A 27 11.12 7.18 2.20
CA LEU A 27 11.78 6.97 0.91
C LEU A 27 10.89 7.40 -0.27
N SER A 28 9.57 7.17 -0.22
CA SER A 28 8.65 7.68 -1.25
C SER A 28 8.67 9.21 -1.33
N ALA A 29 8.71 9.89 -0.19
CA ALA A 29 8.75 11.35 -0.14
C ALA A 29 10.04 11.94 -0.75
N THR A 30 11.14 11.16 -0.79
CA THR A 30 12.39 11.65 -1.40
C THR A 30 12.31 11.83 -2.91
N VAL A 31 11.36 11.18 -3.60
CA VAL A 31 11.16 11.34 -5.06
C VAL A 31 11.01 12.82 -5.43
N GLY A 32 10.13 13.55 -4.74
CA GLY A 32 9.91 14.97 -4.98
C GLY A 32 11.13 15.86 -4.68
N LEU A 33 12.05 15.41 -3.82
CA LEU A 33 13.29 16.16 -3.55
C LEU A 33 14.31 16.03 -4.67
N PHE A 34 14.29 14.95 -5.44
CA PHE A 34 15.22 14.68 -6.54
C PHE A 34 14.66 15.04 -7.91
N GLN A 35 13.34 15.25 -8.00
CA GLN A 35 12.68 15.53 -9.27
C GLN A 35 12.94 16.95 -9.74
N ILE A 36 13.42 17.09 -10.96
CA ILE A 36 13.61 18.37 -11.65
C ILE A 36 12.72 18.40 -12.89
N ASP A 37 11.77 19.31 -12.92
CA ASP A 37 10.83 19.46 -14.02
C ASP A 37 11.49 20.17 -15.22
N ASN A 38 12.30 19.42 -15.95
CA ASN A 38 12.96 19.85 -17.18
C ASN A 38 13.14 18.66 -18.12
N SER A 39 12.42 18.67 -19.24
CA SER A 39 12.43 17.58 -20.24
C SER A 39 13.78 17.34 -20.91
N ALA A 40 14.68 18.34 -20.93
CA ALA A 40 16.02 18.22 -21.49
C ALA A 40 17.00 17.44 -20.61
N LEU A 41 16.65 17.22 -19.33
CA LEU A 41 17.50 16.51 -18.38
C LEU A 41 17.40 14.97 -18.56
N PRO A 42 18.45 14.23 -18.16
CA PRO A 42 18.43 12.78 -18.20
C PRO A 42 17.34 12.21 -17.26
N TRP A 43 16.85 11.00 -17.59
CA TRP A 43 15.73 10.35 -16.91
C TRP A 43 15.89 10.26 -15.38
N TYR A 44 17.09 10.04 -14.87
CA TYR A 44 17.33 9.89 -13.43
C TYR A 44 17.13 11.18 -12.61
N GLN A 45 17.06 12.34 -13.29
CA GLN A 45 16.74 13.63 -12.67
C GLN A 45 15.28 14.04 -12.88
N ARG A 46 14.70 13.76 -14.06
CA ARG A 46 13.31 14.13 -14.35
C ARG A 46 12.28 13.12 -13.85
N ALA A 47 12.67 11.86 -13.67
CA ALA A 47 11.83 10.74 -13.24
C ALA A 47 12.58 9.87 -12.19
N PRO A 48 12.95 10.44 -11.03
CA PRO A 48 13.74 9.75 -10.00
C PRO A 48 13.05 8.53 -9.41
N GLU A 49 11.73 8.40 -9.53
CA GLU A 49 10.96 7.23 -9.10
C GLU A 49 11.49 5.93 -9.71
N HIS A 50 12.08 5.96 -10.90
CA HIS A 50 12.62 4.77 -11.58
C HIS A 50 13.88 4.18 -10.92
N TRP A 51 14.58 4.93 -10.07
CA TRP A 51 15.68 4.42 -9.26
C TRP A 51 15.40 4.46 -7.75
N VAL A 52 14.60 5.42 -7.27
CA VAL A 52 14.22 5.49 -5.85
C VAL A 52 13.37 4.29 -5.45
N TYR A 53 12.39 3.88 -6.27
CA TYR A 53 11.51 2.77 -5.92
C TYR A 53 12.21 1.41 -5.90
N PRO A 54 13.12 1.06 -6.82
CA PRO A 54 13.99 -0.11 -6.66
C PRO A 54 14.80 -0.10 -5.36
N LEU A 55 15.43 1.02 -5.02
CA LEU A 55 16.17 1.17 -3.77
C LEU A 55 15.26 1.02 -2.55
N GLN A 56 14.07 1.62 -2.60
CA GLN A 56 13.04 1.45 -1.57
C GLN A 56 12.66 -0.03 -1.38
N CYS A 57 12.47 -0.77 -2.47
CA CYS A 57 12.17 -2.21 -2.40
C CYS A 57 13.28 -2.99 -1.71
N LEU A 58 14.53 -2.69 -1.98
CA LEU A 58 15.68 -3.33 -1.34
C LEU A 58 15.75 -3.02 0.16
N ILE A 59 15.67 -1.75 0.52
CA ILE A 59 15.77 -1.31 1.93
C ILE A 59 14.59 -1.85 2.73
N VAL A 60 13.36 -1.63 2.26
CA VAL A 60 12.15 -2.06 2.98
C VAL A 60 12.04 -3.58 3.01
N GLY A 61 12.41 -4.27 1.93
CA GLY A 61 12.51 -5.72 1.88
C GLY A 61 13.48 -6.27 2.92
N ALA A 62 14.66 -5.67 3.07
CA ALA A 62 15.63 -6.03 4.10
C ALA A 62 15.07 -5.81 5.51
N VAL A 63 14.37 -4.71 5.76
CA VAL A 63 13.70 -4.42 7.05
C VAL A 63 12.62 -5.45 7.34
N LEU A 64 11.76 -5.79 6.36
CA LEU A 64 10.73 -6.82 6.51
C LEU A 64 11.36 -8.19 6.82
N LEU A 65 12.43 -8.56 6.13
CA LEU A 65 13.16 -9.81 6.38
C LEU A 65 13.83 -9.81 7.76
N PHE A 66 14.41 -8.70 8.19
CA PHE A 66 14.98 -8.57 9.53
C PHE A 66 13.93 -8.83 10.61
N PHE A 67 12.75 -8.26 10.47
CA PHE A 67 11.66 -8.41 11.44
C PHE A 67 10.74 -9.63 11.19
N ARG A 68 11.00 -10.50 10.21
CA ARG A 68 10.09 -11.60 9.79
C ARG A 68 9.62 -12.50 10.94
N LYS A 69 10.44 -12.71 11.96
CA LYS A 69 10.11 -13.53 13.13
C LYS A 69 9.00 -12.94 14.02
N HIS A 70 8.72 -11.65 13.88
CA HIS A 70 7.68 -10.95 14.63
C HIS A 70 6.30 -11.04 13.96
N TYR A 71 6.20 -11.51 12.71
CA TYR A 71 4.98 -11.52 11.95
C TYR A 71 4.27 -12.86 12.00
N THR A 72 2.97 -12.85 12.29
CA THR A 72 2.13 -14.05 12.30
C THR A 72 1.12 -13.95 11.16
N LEU A 73 1.45 -14.51 10.00
CA LEU A 73 0.60 -14.49 8.80
C LEU A 73 -0.45 -15.62 8.82
N LYS A 74 -0.18 -16.70 9.51
CA LYS A 74 -1.10 -17.85 9.65
C LYS A 74 -2.30 -17.48 10.55
N PRO A 75 -3.46 -18.13 10.32
CA PRO A 75 -3.75 -19.15 9.31
C PRO A 75 -3.94 -18.52 7.92
N TRP A 76 -3.55 -19.24 6.86
CA TRP A 76 -3.86 -18.89 5.46
C TRP A 76 -5.25 -19.44 5.10
N ARG A 77 -6.30 -18.72 5.46
CA ARG A 77 -7.69 -19.12 5.19
C ARG A 77 -8.48 -17.97 4.58
N GLY A 78 -9.54 -18.31 3.83
CA GLY A 78 -10.39 -17.34 3.15
C GLY A 78 -9.76 -16.75 1.88
N LEU A 79 -8.76 -17.42 1.27
CA LEU A 79 -8.08 -16.91 0.07
C LEU A 79 -9.02 -16.83 -1.14
N GLY A 80 -9.96 -17.77 -1.29
CA GLY A 80 -10.99 -17.67 -2.35
C GLY A 80 -11.88 -16.44 -2.18
N LEU A 81 -12.33 -16.16 -0.94
CA LEU A 81 -13.05 -14.94 -0.63
C LEU A 81 -12.19 -13.69 -0.91
N ALA A 82 -10.92 -13.72 -0.50
CA ALA A 82 -9.98 -12.63 -0.76
C ALA A 82 -9.81 -12.36 -2.26
N SER A 83 -9.75 -13.40 -3.10
CA SER A 83 -9.66 -13.25 -4.56
C SER A 83 -10.91 -12.57 -5.13
N VAL A 84 -12.10 -13.01 -4.71
CA VAL A 84 -13.36 -12.37 -5.16
C VAL A 84 -13.42 -10.90 -4.74
N LEU A 85 -13.09 -10.61 -3.48
CA LEU A 85 -13.09 -9.24 -2.98
C LEU A 85 -12.01 -8.37 -3.64
N ALA A 86 -10.87 -8.93 -4.04
CA ALA A 86 -9.85 -8.21 -4.80
C ALA A 86 -10.41 -7.76 -6.15
N VAL A 87 -11.08 -8.64 -6.89
CA VAL A 87 -11.71 -8.28 -8.18
C VAL A 87 -12.77 -7.20 -7.99
N VAL A 88 -13.67 -7.36 -7.02
CA VAL A 88 -14.71 -6.36 -6.72
C VAL A 88 -14.10 -5.02 -6.31
N GLY A 89 -13.13 -5.03 -5.41
CA GLY A 89 -12.48 -3.83 -4.91
C GLY A 89 -11.74 -3.06 -6.00
N ILE A 90 -11.03 -3.75 -6.90
CA ILE A 90 -10.34 -3.10 -8.03
C ILE A 90 -11.33 -2.60 -9.08
N ALA A 91 -12.41 -3.33 -9.35
CA ALA A 91 -13.46 -2.84 -10.24
C ALA A 91 -14.06 -1.53 -9.71
N VAL A 92 -14.36 -1.44 -8.40
CA VAL A 92 -14.83 -0.19 -7.77
C VAL A 92 -13.76 0.90 -7.79
N TRP A 93 -12.48 0.56 -7.65
CA TRP A 93 -11.38 1.52 -7.71
C TRP A 93 -11.23 2.18 -9.09
N ILE A 94 -11.38 1.38 -10.14
CA ILE A 94 -11.21 1.83 -11.53
C ILE A 94 -12.48 2.55 -12.05
N LEU A 95 -13.66 2.11 -11.62
CA LEU A 95 -14.95 2.52 -12.18
C LEU A 95 -15.15 4.05 -12.26
N PRO A 96 -14.84 4.87 -11.23
CA PRO A 96 -15.04 6.32 -11.32
C PRO A 96 -14.27 6.94 -12.49
N ALA A 97 -13.00 6.56 -12.67
CA ALA A 97 -12.17 7.10 -13.73
C ALA A 97 -12.60 6.64 -15.13
N THR A 98 -13.20 5.45 -15.25
CA THR A 98 -13.69 4.94 -16.55
C THR A 98 -15.02 5.55 -16.96
N LEU A 99 -15.90 5.88 -15.99
CA LEU A 99 -17.22 6.43 -16.26
C LEU A 99 -17.23 7.95 -16.49
N TYR A 100 -16.21 8.67 -16.02
CA TYR A 100 -16.23 10.11 -15.92
C TYR A 100 -15.02 10.79 -16.58
N ASP A 101 -14.29 10.08 -17.44
CA ASP A 101 -13.10 10.61 -18.13
C ASP A 101 -13.36 11.92 -18.90
N ASP A 102 -14.59 12.10 -19.46
CA ASP A 102 -14.91 13.21 -20.37
C ASP A 102 -15.72 14.36 -19.75
N ALA A 103 -16.17 14.24 -18.49
CA ALA A 103 -17.04 15.25 -17.89
C ALA A 103 -16.67 15.51 -16.43
N GLN A 104 -15.98 16.62 -16.14
CA GLN A 104 -15.36 16.89 -14.84
C GLN A 104 -15.97 18.09 -14.07
N PRO A 105 -17.14 17.95 -13.41
CA PRO A 105 -17.55 18.92 -12.43
C PRO A 105 -16.62 18.86 -11.20
N ALA A 106 -16.29 20.02 -10.59
CA ALA A 106 -15.38 20.14 -9.43
C ALA A 106 -15.70 19.21 -8.25
N TRP A 107 -16.98 18.87 -8.02
CA TRP A 107 -17.38 17.94 -6.95
C TRP A 107 -16.88 16.50 -7.17
N ARG A 108 -16.55 16.09 -8.42
CA ARG A 108 -15.99 14.77 -8.72
C ARG A 108 -14.57 14.65 -8.25
N GLU A 109 -13.79 15.73 -8.37
CA GLU A 109 -12.41 15.78 -7.82
C GLU A 109 -12.45 15.56 -6.31
N TRP A 110 -13.34 16.26 -5.63
CA TRP A 110 -13.50 16.13 -4.18
C TRP A 110 -13.91 14.71 -3.76
N LEU A 111 -14.71 14.00 -4.57
CA LEU A 111 -15.08 12.59 -4.32
C LEU A 111 -14.04 11.57 -4.79
N GLY A 112 -12.86 12.02 -5.27
CA GLY A 112 -11.84 11.14 -5.81
C GLY A 112 -12.18 10.55 -7.17
N MET A 113 -13.03 11.24 -7.94
CA MET A 113 -13.45 10.86 -9.29
C MET A 113 -12.71 11.65 -10.38
N ALA A 114 -11.67 12.38 -10.00
CA ALA A 114 -10.88 13.18 -10.93
C ALA A 114 -10.01 12.31 -11.84
N ALA A 115 -9.66 12.84 -13.01
CA ALA A 115 -8.68 12.22 -13.88
C ALA A 115 -7.29 12.16 -13.19
N ARG A 116 -6.53 11.13 -13.53
CA ARG A 116 -5.19 10.90 -13.00
C ARG A 116 -4.17 11.22 -14.08
N ASP A 117 -3.67 12.46 -14.06
CA ASP A 117 -2.79 12.97 -15.12
C ASP A 117 -1.33 12.57 -14.92
N LYS A 118 -0.94 12.24 -13.68
CA LYS A 118 0.45 11.91 -13.33
C LYS A 118 0.52 10.53 -12.68
N GLY A 119 1.55 9.77 -13.05
CA GLY A 119 1.80 8.46 -12.51
C GLY A 119 3.17 7.92 -12.94
N PHE A 120 3.45 6.68 -12.56
CA PHE A 120 4.70 6.01 -12.93
C PHE A 120 4.63 5.55 -14.39
N ASP A 121 5.27 6.30 -15.29
CA ASP A 121 5.31 5.98 -16.73
C ASP A 121 6.63 5.27 -17.09
N PRO A 122 6.61 3.98 -17.46
CA PRO A 122 7.82 3.26 -17.87
C PRO A 122 8.36 3.70 -19.24
N ASN A 123 7.59 4.47 -20.02
CA ASN A 123 8.00 4.97 -21.36
C ASN A 123 9.07 6.06 -21.28
N VAL A 124 9.55 6.40 -20.13
CA VAL A 124 10.81 7.12 -19.92
C VAL A 124 12.00 6.35 -20.55
N PHE A 125 11.85 5.03 -20.68
CA PHE A 125 12.75 4.14 -21.41
C PHE A 125 12.10 3.73 -22.75
N PRO A 126 12.90 3.38 -23.78
CA PRO A 126 12.35 2.89 -25.04
C PRO A 126 11.42 1.70 -24.80
N PRO A 127 10.19 1.71 -25.34
CA PRO A 127 9.22 0.64 -25.15
C PRO A 127 9.79 -0.75 -25.49
N HIS A 128 9.48 -1.74 -24.69
CA HIS A 128 9.95 -3.13 -24.82
C HIS A 128 11.47 -3.35 -24.72
N SER A 129 12.24 -2.32 -24.37
CA SER A 129 13.67 -2.49 -24.06
C SER A 129 13.87 -3.27 -22.75
N SER A 130 15.07 -3.78 -22.50
CA SER A 130 15.41 -4.42 -21.22
C SER A 130 15.22 -3.50 -20.01
N ALA A 131 15.53 -2.21 -20.16
CA ALA A 131 15.32 -1.20 -19.13
C ALA A 131 13.82 -1.00 -18.84
N TRP A 132 12.99 -0.96 -19.88
CA TRP A 132 11.53 -0.85 -19.77
C TRP A 132 10.96 -2.07 -19.01
N TRP A 133 11.31 -3.29 -19.43
CA TRP A 133 10.85 -4.52 -18.75
C TRP A 133 11.36 -4.63 -17.30
N THR A 134 12.58 -4.20 -17.04
CA THR A 134 13.15 -4.18 -15.69
C THR A 134 12.35 -3.24 -14.79
N THR A 135 12.07 -2.03 -15.27
CA THR A 135 11.32 -1.02 -14.50
C THR A 135 9.89 -1.47 -14.23
N VAL A 136 9.20 -2.05 -15.22
CA VAL A 136 7.85 -2.63 -15.04
C VAL A 136 7.88 -3.78 -14.02
N SER A 137 8.83 -4.71 -14.15
CA SER A 137 8.95 -5.84 -13.22
C SER A 137 9.19 -5.38 -11.78
N LEU A 138 10.08 -4.42 -11.58
CA LEU A 138 10.35 -3.84 -10.26
C LEU A 138 9.13 -3.08 -9.70
N ARG A 139 8.35 -2.43 -10.57
CA ARG A 139 7.08 -1.84 -10.16
C ARG A 139 6.08 -2.89 -9.68
N PHE A 140 5.94 -4.02 -10.38
CA PHE A 140 5.11 -5.15 -9.93
C PHE A 140 5.60 -5.76 -8.61
N VAL A 141 6.91 -5.90 -8.41
CA VAL A 141 7.49 -6.35 -7.13
C VAL A 141 7.12 -5.37 -6.02
N ARG A 142 7.27 -4.06 -6.27
CA ARG A 142 6.92 -3.03 -5.29
C ARG A 142 5.46 -3.11 -4.89
N MET A 143 4.54 -3.08 -5.86
CA MET A 143 3.11 -3.03 -5.60
C MET A 143 2.50 -4.37 -5.19
N GLY A 144 3.01 -5.50 -5.71
CA GLY A 144 2.48 -6.83 -5.45
C GLY A 144 3.09 -7.55 -4.23
N VAL A 145 4.28 -7.10 -3.78
CA VAL A 145 4.96 -7.72 -2.63
C VAL A 145 5.20 -6.70 -1.52
N ILE A 146 6.00 -5.66 -1.77
CA ILE A 146 6.44 -4.75 -0.70
C ILE A 146 5.26 -4.00 -0.07
N VAL A 147 4.43 -3.34 -0.87
CA VAL A 147 3.29 -2.54 -0.40
C VAL A 147 2.29 -3.37 0.40
N PRO A 148 1.83 -4.56 -0.05
CA PRO A 148 0.91 -5.39 0.72
C PRO A 148 1.44 -5.79 2.10
N PHE A 149 2.71 -6.18 2.19
CA PHE A 149 3.29 -6.50 3.50
C PHE A 149 3.39 -5.27 4.40
N VAL A 150 3.95 -4.18 3.90
CA VAL A 150 4.13 -2.94 4.67
C VAL A 150 2.80 -2.42 5.20
N GLU A 151 1.80 -2.34 4.36
CA GLU A 151 0.51 -1.78 4.72
C GLU A 151 -0.30 -2.73 5.61
N GLU A 152 -0.43 -4.01 5.28
CA GLU A 152 -1.28 -4.88 6.06
C GLU A 152 -0.68 -5.22 7.42
N LEU A 153 0.65 -5.29 7.53
CA LEU A 153 1.31 -5.38 8.84
C LEU A 153 0.99 -4.17 9.70
N PHE A 154 1.02 -2.96 9.16
CA PHE A 154 0.71 -1.76 9.90
C PHE A 154 -0.78 -1.63 10.20
N TRP A 155 -1.64 -1.64 9.15
CA TRP A 155 -3.06 -1.34 9.31
C TRP A 155 -3.81 -2.41 10.11
N ARG A 156 -3.67 -3.68 9.73
CA ARG A 156 -4.41 -4.80 10.31
C ARG A 156 -3.62 -5.51 11.40
N GLY A 157 -2.31 -5.67 11.18
CA GLY A 157 -1.43 -6.29 12.18
C GLY A 157 -1.22 -5.45 13.44
N PHE A 158 -1.14 -4.14 13.30
CA PHE A 158 -0.85 -3.22 14.40
C PHE A 158 -2.01 -2.28 14.72
N LEU A 159 -2.33 -1.30 13.85
CA LEU A 159 -3.20 -0.16 14.19
C LEU A 159 -4.62 -0.62 14.58
N MET A 160 -5.21 -1.54 13.83
CA MET A 160 -6.53 -2.10 14.12
C MET A 160 -6.62 -2.67 15.54
N ARG A 161 -5.56 -3.32 16.02
CA ARG A 161 -5.47 -3.90 17.35
C ARG A 161 -5.09 -2.86 18.40
N TYR A 162 -4.19 -1.95 18.08
CA TYR A 162 -3.73 -0.88 18.96
C TYR A 162 -4.87 0.04 19.41
N VAL A 163 -5.74 0.44 18.48
CA VAL A 163 -6.93 1.26 18.77
C VAL A 163 -7.88 0.57 19.79
N GLN A 164 -7.91 -0.76 19.80
CA GLN A 164 -8.77 -1.55 20.69
C GLN A 164 -8.11 -1.90 22.02
N ALA A 165 -6.78 -1.79 22.10
CA ALA A 165 -6.03 -2.25 23.28
C ALA A 165 -6.18 -1.35 24.51
N GLY A 166 -6.68 -0.11 24.35
CA GLY A 166 -6.98 0.78 25.49
C GLY A 166 -5.78 1.09 26.38
N GLY A 167 -4.57 1.24 25.80
CA GLY A 167 -3.33 1.46 26.56
C GLY A 167 -2.57 0.17 26.91
N HIS A 168 -3.17 -0.99 26.73
CA HIS A 168 -2.49 -2.28 26.90
C HIS A 168 -1.67 -2.63 25.64
N HIS A 169 -0.89 -3.71 25.75
CA HIS A 169 -0.12 -4.20 24.62
C HIS A 169 -1.05 -4.66 23.46
N PHE A 170 -0.88 -4.13 22.25
CA PHE A 170 -1.79 -4.38 21.10
C PHE A 170 -1.99 -5.88 20.77
N ARG A 171 -1.01 -6.74 21.08
CA ARG A 171 -1.09 -8.19 20.85
C ARG A 171 -2.05 -8.91 21.80
N THR A 172 -2.50 -8.27 22.90
CA THR A 172 -3.53 -8.83 23.77
C THR A 172 -4.90 -8.86 23.09
N VAL A 173 -5.11 -8.00 22.09
CA VAL A 173 -6.31 -8.01 21.25
C VAL A 173 -6.17 -9.09 20.18
N PRO A 174 -7.08 -10.09 20.08
CA PRO A 174 -7.05 -11.10 19.05
C PRO A 174 -7.11 -10.47 17.64
N PHE A 175 -6.36 -11.05 16.68
CA PHE A 175 -6.43 -10.58 15.30
C PHE A 175 -7.83 -10.78 14.72
N GLY A 176 -8.34 -9.75 14.04
CA GLY A 176 -9.67 -9.76 13.44
C GLY A 176 -10.82 -9.52 14.43
N GLN A 177 -10.53 -9.09 15.66
CA GLN A 177 -11.57 -8.60 16.57
C GLN A 177 -12.20 -7.34 16.00
N HIS A 178 -13.54 -7.32 15.90
CA HIS A 178 -14.28 -6.16 15.40
C HIS A 178 -14.46 -5.08 16.48
N SER A 179 -14.36 -3.83 16.04
CA SER A 179 -14.76 -2.64 16.78
C SER A 179 -15.08 -1.52 15.79
N TRP A 180 -16.24 -0.86 15.96
CA TRP A 180 -16.60 0.29 15.10
C TRP A 180 -15.58 1.41 15.20
N LYS A 181 -15.01 1.66 16.38
CA LYS A 181 -13.94 2.63 16.58
C LYS A 181 -12.71 2.28 15.72
N ALA A 182 -12.27 1.03 15.74
CA ALA A 182 -11.14 0.58 14.92
C ALA A 182 -11.48 0.60 13.43
N PHE A 183 -12.71 0.23 13.03
CA PHE A 183 -13.15 0.32 11.65
C PHE A 183 -13.00 1.74 11.09
N TRP A 184 -13.60 2.73 11.76
CA TRP A 184 -13.57 4.10 11.28
C TRP A 184 -12.17 4.68 11.29
N ILE A 185 -11.40 4.51 12.37
CA ILE A 185 -10.04 5.05 12.46
C ILE A 185 -9.14 4.44 11.38
N VAL A 186 -9.14 3.12 11.21
CA VAL A 186 -8.25 2.46 10.23
C VAL A 186 -8.68 2.78 8.81
N THR A 187 -9.97 2.69 8.49
CA THR A 187 -10.47 2.92 7.12
C THR A 187 -10.27 4.38 6.71
N LEU A 188 -10.59 5.34 7.57
CA LEU A 188 -10.37 6.76 7.27
C LEU A 188 -8.88 7.09 7.17
N ALA A 189 -8.04 6.53 8.04
CA ALA A 189 -6.59 6.75 7.94
C ALA A 189 -6.01 6.18 6.65
N VAL A 190 -6.43 4.99 6.22
CA VAL A 190 -6.07 4.42 4.90
C VAL A 190 -6.51 5.36 3.79
N THR A 191 -7.77 5.83 3.82
CA THR A 191 -8.31 6.72 2.79
C THR A 191 -7.51 8.02 2.68
N LEU A 192 -7.25 8.68 3.81
CA LEU A 192 -6.57 9.99 3.85
C LEU A 192 -5.08 9.93 3.49
N LEU A 193 -4.46 8.75 3.52
CA LEU A 193 -3.08 8.57 3.06
C LEU A 193 -2.97 8.33 1.55
N HIS A 194 -4.10 8.15 0.86
CA HIS A 194 -4.14 8.13 -0.60
C HIS A 194 -4.34 9.54 -1.14
N GLN A 195 -4.07 9.73 -2.42
CA GLN A 195 -4.38 11.00 -3.08
C GLN A 195 -5.90 11.18 -3.25
N PRO A 196 -6.40 12.41 -3.34
CA PRO A 196 -7.84 12.68 -3.42
C PRO A 196 -8.57 11.92 -4.53
N ALA A 197 -7.90 11.71 -5.67
CA ALA A 197 -8.42 10.91 -6.78
C ALA A 197 -8.72 9.45 -6.42
N ASP A 198 -8.17 8.95 -5.32
CA ASP A 198 -8.33 7.58 -4.86
C ASP A 198 -9.27 7.42 -3.65
N TYR A 199 -9.77 8.52 -3.06
CA TYR A 199 -10.51 8.47 -1.78
C TYR A 199 -11.68 7.49 -1.78
N LEU A 200 -12.52 7.49 -2.82
CA LEU A 200 -13.65 6.57 -2.91
C LEU A 200 -13.17 5.11 -2.98
N GLY A 201 -12.21 4.84 -3.86
CA GLY A 201 -11.60 3.51 -4.00
C GLY A 201 -10.93 3.05 -2.71
N ALA A 202 -10.13 3.91 -2.09
CA ALA A 202 -9.41 3.62 -0.85
C ALA A 202 -10.36 3.37 0.34
N PHE A 203 -11.46 4.10 0.43
CA PHE A 203 -12.48 3.88 1.46
C PHE A 203 -13.16 2.51 1.29
N VAL A 204 -13.59 2.18 0.08
CA VAL A 204 -14.20 0.87 -0.20
C VAL A 204 -13.19 -0.24 0.00
N TRP A 205 -11.97 -0.11 -0.53
CA TRP A 205 -10.88 -1.06 -0.36
C TRP A 205 -10.55 -1.29 1.11
N GLY A 206 -10.32 -0.22 1.86
CA GLY A 206 -10.05 -0.27 3.30
C GLY A 206 -11.14 -1.00 4.08
N SER A 207 -12.43 -0.75 3.71
CA SER A 207 -13.59 -1.43 4.30
C SER A 207 -13.62 -2.92 3.98
N LEU A 208 -13.37 -3.30 2.72
CA LEU A 208 -13.35 -4.71 2.28
C LEU A 208 -12.24 -5.49 2.98
N VAL A 209 -11.03 -4.94 3.08
CA VAL A 209 -9.91 -5.60 3.75
C VAL A 209 -10.12 -5.65 5.26
N TYR A 210 -10.71 -4.62 5.87
CA TYR A 210 -11.11 -4.66 7.28
C TYR A 210 -12.12 -5.79 7.55
N TRP A 211 -13.17 -5.88 6.74
CA TRP A 211 -14.17 -6.93 6.85
C TRP A 211 -13.56 -8.33 6.62
N LEU A 212 -12.67 -8.47 5.64
CA LEU A 212 -11.93 -9.72 5.41
C LEU A 212 -11.11 -10.12 6.64
N ALA A 213 -10.41 -9.17 7.27
CA ALA A 213 -9.66 -9.42 8.51
C ALA A 213 -10.56 -9.95 9.63
N VAL A 214 -11.73 -9.33 9.83
CA VAL A 214 -12.72 -9.76 10.85
C VAL A 214 -13.27 -11.15 10.53
N ARG A 215 -13.64 -11.40 9.27
CA ARG A 215 -14.29 -12.65 8.84
C ARG A 215 -13.34 -13.83 8.83
N THR A 216 -12.10 -13.63 8.43
CA THR A 216 -11.11 -14.70 8.27
C THR A 216 -10.19 -14.86 9.47
N ARG A 217 -9.99 -13.80 10.26
CA ARG A 217 -8.96 -13.73 11.30
C ARG A 217 -7.58 -14.16 10.79
N SER A 218 -7.25 -13.73 9.57
CA SER A 218 -6.04 -14.10 8.83
C SER A 218 -5.34 -12.87 8.28
N LEU A 219 -4.20 -12.52 8.87
CA LEU A 219 -3.34 -11.45 8.33
C LEU A 219 -2.77 -11.82 6.96
N GLY A 220 -2.47 -13.11 6.75
CA GLY A 220 -2.04 -13.62 5.44
C GLY A 220 -3.09 -13.40 4.35
N ALA A 221 -4.40 -13.55 4.67
CA ALA A 221 -5.47 -13.24 3.72
C ALA A 221 -5.54 -11.73 3.39
N CYS A 222 -5.23 -10.85 4.35
CA CYS A 222 -5.18 -9.41 4.10
C CYS A 222 -4.00 -9.04 3.18
N VAL A 223 -2.82 -9.62 3.41
CA VAL A 223 -1.68 -9.45 2.50
C VAL A 223 -1.99 -10.01 1.12
N PHE A 224 -2.64 -11.16 1.05
CA PHE A 224 -2.99 -11.82 -0.22
C PHE A 224 -4.00 -11.01 -1.04
N ILE A 225 -5.12 -10.55 -0.45
CA ILE A 225 -6.09 -9.72 -1.18
C ILE A 225 -5.42 -8.47 -1.73
N HIS A 226 -4.53 -7.84 -0.97
CA HIS A 226 -3.83 -6.63 -1.36
C HIS A 226 -2.84 -6.91 -2.52
N ALA A 227 -2.08 -8.00 -2.44
CA ALA A 227 -1.18 -8.42 -3.51
C ALA A 227 -1.93 -8.72 -4.81
N VAL A 228 -3.05 -9.46 -4.73
CA VAL A 228 -3.90 -9.77 -5.89
C VAL A 228 -4.54 -8.50 -6.45
N GLY A 229 -5.09 -7.62 -5.60
CA GLY A 229 -5.68 -6.36 -6.04
C GLY A 229 -4.68 -5.49 -6.79
N ASN A 230 -3.51 -5.25 -6.21
CA ASN A 230 -2.45 -4.49 -6.85
C ASN A 230 -1.96 -5.14 -8.15
N GLY A 231 -1.88 -6.47 -8.20
CA GLY A 231 -1.55 -7.20 -9.42
C GLY A 231 -2.60 -6.97 -10.52
N LEU A 232 -3.90 -7.07 -10.20
CA LEU A 232 -4.99 -6.79 -11.12
C LEU A 232 -4.98 -5.34 -11.62
N LEU A 233 -4.75 -4.38 -10.71
CA LEU A 233 -4.62 -2.98 -11.08
C LEU A 233 -3.42 -2.77 -12.01
N GLY A 234 -2.27 -3.39 -11.72
CA GLY A 234 -1.10 -3.33 -12.58
C GLY A 234 -1.35 -3.90 -13.97
N LEU A 235 -2.05 -5.03 -14.09
CA LEU A 235 -2.45 -5.60 -15.39
C LEU A 235 -3.40 -4.65 -16.15
N TYR A 236 -4.35 -4.03 -15.47
CA TYR A 236 -5.23 -3.02 -16.05
C TYR A 236 -4.42 -1.84 -16.61
N VAL A 237 -3.47 -1.30 -15.83
CA VAL A 237 -2.61 -0.19 -16.26
C VAL A 237 -1.75 -0.57 -17.46
N MET A 238 -1.17 -1.76 -17.47
CA MET A 238 -0.39 -2.26 -18.61
C MET A 238 -1.23 -2.39 -19.89
N TYR A 239 -2.48 -2.81 -19.75
CA TYR A 239 -3.39 -2.95 -20.89
C TYR A 239 -3.89 -1.60 -21.43
N THR A 240 -4.24 -0.68 -20.52
CA THR A 240 -4.88 0.61 -20.86
C THR A 240 -3.89 1.75 -21.03
N GLN A 241 -2.65 1.58 -20.54
CA GLN A 241 -1.60 2.62 -20.46
C GLN A 241 -2.04 3.85 -19.63
N LYS A 242 -3.04 3.70 -18.75
CA LYS A 242 -3.48 4.74 -17.81
C LYS A 242 -2.51 4.80 -16.62
N TRP A 243 -1.31 5.34 -16.86
CA TRP A 243 -0.21 5.37 -15.89
C TRP A 243 -0.55 6.09 -14.57
N GLY A 244 -1.52 7.00 -14.59
CA GLY A 244 -2.00 7.70 -13.40
C GLY A 244 -2.56 6.80 -12.27
N PHE A 245 -2.80 5.51 -12.54
CA PHE A 245 -3.14 4.53 -11.50
C PHE A 245 -1.90 3.86 -10.85
N TRP A 246 -0.72 4.24 -11.27
CA TRP A 246 0.53 3.63 -10.79
C TRP A 246 1.37 4.50 -9.88
#